data_29a20761ac0d5dd687b618ba019526ab
#
_entry.id   29a20761ac0d5dd687b618ba019526ab
#
_cell.length_a   1.000
_cell.length_b   1.000
_cell.length_c   1.000
_cell.angle_alpha   90.00
_cell.angle_beta   90.00
_cell.angle_gamma   90.00
#
_symmetry.space_group_name_H-M   'P 1'
#
loop_
_entity.id
_entity.type
_entity.pdbx_description
1 polymer ?
#
loop_
_entity_poly.entity_id
_entity_poly.type
_entity_poly.pdbx_seq_one_letter_code
_entity_poly.pdbx_strand_id
1 'polypeptide(L)'
;MSVRAGQDASAVTALVAERWAGLDRLLPVPPALAGGDVLTVPGAAARCGHWAGEPGSLDLAWGAARRFRLEPQVAGPDVRGALDRLLTRWREHLAGLPGTGEDDTAAVVPWPSRDIAGHRALLDHGLIPLAIIAARTAGRDGQAVPSGPGLRIRPAGPADLDSVVALGMETIRYDAHFGTVIERPDSAAALRREVAVRLAGPAPWTWLAERDGSVVGLLYAQRPDQAGWIAPLTRPAPVAYLELMAVRPGARGAGVGAALAAVYHAAADAAGVAVTLLHYEQMNPLSAPFWSQQGYRPLWTDWEARPAAAMR
;
A
#
# COMPACT_ATOMS: atom_id res chain seq x y z
N MET A 1 -31.30 -19.59 -6.94
CA MET A 1 -30.51 -19.22 -5.74
C MET A 1 -29.69 -17.94 -5.90
N SER A 2 -29.40 -17.46 -7.12
CA SER A 2 -28.53 -16.30 -7.38
C SER A 2 -29.12 -14.92 -6.99
N VAL A 3 -30.43 -14.71 -7.06
CA VAL A 3 -31.07 -13.40 -6.82
C VAL A 3 -31.07 -13.00 -5.33
N ARG A 4 -31.26 -13.95 -4.41
CA ARG A 4 -31.23 -13.66 -2.95
C ARG A 4 -29.83 -13.29 -2.45
N ALA A 5 -28.77 -13.93 -2.94
CA ALA A 5 -27.40 -13.61 -2.57
C ALA A 5 -26.99 -12.18 -2.99
N GLY A 6 -27.43 -11.71 -4.15
CA GLY A 6 -27.16 -10.36 -4.63
C GLY A 6 -27.89 -9.26 -3.83
N GLN A 7 -29.13 -9.52 -3.38
CA GLN A 7 -29.89 -8.59 -2.54
C GLN A 7 -29.25 -8.45 -1.14
N ASP A 8 -28.79 -9.54 -0.57
CA ASP A 8 -28.09 -9.53 0.72
C ASP A 8 -26.76 -8.79 0.65
N ALA A 9 -25.98 -8.93 -0.42
CA ALA A 9 -24.72 -8.22 -0.63
C ALA A 9 -24.90 -6.70 -0.76
N SER A 10 -25.92 -6.24 -1.48
CA SER A 10 -26.23 -4.81 -1.63
C SER A 10 -26.66 -4.15 -0.31
N ALA A 11 -27.45 -4.88 0.51
CA ALA A 11 -27.84 -4.40 1.84
C ALA A 11 -26.64 -4.28 2.77
N VAL A 12 -25.71 -5.26 2.74
CA VAL A 12 -24.47 -5.21 3.48
C VAL A 12 -23.62 -4.00 3.05
N THR A 13 -23.47 -3.76 1.76
CA THR A 13 -22.67 -2.63 1.23
C THR A 13 -23.17 -1.27 1.75
N ALA A 14 -24.47 -1.05 1.81
CA ALA A 14 -25.07 0.20 2.32
C ALA A 14 -24.73 0.43 3.80
N LEU A 15 -24.88 -0.60 4.64
CA LEU A 15 -24.55 -0.52 6.08
C LEU A 15 -23.04 -0.32 6.30
N VAL A 16 -22.20 -0.91 5.46
CA VAL A 16 -20.75 -0.74 5.53
C VAL A 16 -20.34 0.68 5.17
N ALA A 17 -21.04 1.35 4.25
CA ALA A 17 -20.77 2.75 3.89
C ALA A 17 -20.90 3.68 5.11
N GLU A 18 -21.97 3.53 5.89
CA GLU A 18 -22.17 4.30 7.13
C GLU A 18 -21.07 3.99 8.16
N ARG A 19 -20.76 2.70 8.33
CA ARG A 19 -19.73 2.26 9.27
C ARG A 19 -18.35 2.81 8.91
N TRP A 20 -17.93 2.71 7.66
CA TRP A 20 -16.63 3.22 7.22
C TRP A 20 -16.55 4.74 7.36
N ALA A 21 -17.62 5.48 7.04
CA ALA A 21 -17.66 6.92 7.24
C ALA A 21 -17.49 7.32 8.72
N GLY A 22 -18.03 6.52 9.64
CA GLY A 22 -17.86 6.71 11.09
C GLY A 22 -16.46 6.34 11.59
N LEU A 23 -15.80 5.36 10.98
CA LEU A 23 -14.42 4.96 11.34
C LEU A 23 -13.39 5.99 10.87
N ASP A 24 -13.50 6.42 9.62
CA ASP A 24 -12.55 7.35 9.02
C ASP A 24 -13.16 8.04 7.79
N ARG A 25 -13.18 9.36 7.81
CA ARG A 25 -13.70 10.18 6.69
C ARG A 25 -12.94 10.01 5.38
N LEU A 26 -11.70 9.46 5.42
CA LEU A 26 -10.91 9.21 4.21
C LEU A 26 -11.24 7.86 3.57
N LEU A 27 -11.88 6.94 4.28
CA LEU A 27 -12.30 5.67 3.67
C LEU A 27 -13.27 5.93 2.52
N PRO A 28 -13.15 5.16 1.42
CA PRO A 28 -14.03 5.32 0.27
C PRO A 28 -15.46 4.87 0.59
N VAL A 29 -16.37 5.13 -0.33
CA VAL A 29 -17.63 4.39 -0.38
C VAL A 29 -17.28 2.94 -0.76
N PRO A 30 -17.78 1.92 -0.01
CA PRO A 30 -17.51 0.53 -0.35
C PRO A 30 -17.92 0.25 -1.80
N PRO A 31 -17.08 -0.42 -2.59
CA PRO A 31 -17.44 -0.80 -3.96
C PRO A 31 -18.59 -1.80 -3.94
N ALA A 32 -19.45 -1.76 -4.95
CA ALA A 32 -20.46 -2.80 -5.13
C ALA A 32 -19.78 -4.17 -5.27
N LEU A 33 -20.30 -5.18 -4.57
CA LEU A 33 -19.85 -6.55 -4.70
C LEU A 33 -20.48 -7.17 -5.96
N ALA A 34 -19.93 -6.82 -7.12
CA ALA A 34 -20.39 -7.30 -8.42
C ALA A 34 -19.20 -7.86 -9.21
N GLY A 35 -19.43 -8.95 -9.93
CA GLY A 35 -18.41 -9.64 -10.73
C GLY A 35 -17.46 -10.51 -9.89
N GLY A 36 -17.03 -11.65 -10.45
CA GLY A 36 -16.17 -12.61 -9.75
C GLY A 36 -16.90 -13.44 -8.69
N ASP A 37 -16.11 -14.14 -7.88
CA ASP A 37 -16.63 -14.96 -6.78
C ASP A 37 -16.97 -14.06 -5.59
N VAL A 38 -18.24 -14.06 -5.19
CA VAL A 38 -18.72 -13.35 -4.00
C VAL A 38 -19.10 -14.36 -2.92
N LEU A 39 -18.46 -14.25 -1.76
CA LEU A 39 -18.82 -14.99 -0.57
C LEU A 39 -19.78 -14.17 0.28
N THR A 40 -20.82 -14.83 0.80
CA THR A 40 -21.81 -14.18 1.67
C THR A 40 -22.07 -15.03 2.89
N VAL A 41 -22.08 -14.40 4.05
CA VAL A 41 -22.46 -14.99 5.35
C VAL A 41 -23.36 -13.98 6.09
N PRO A 42 -24.07 -14.40 7.17
CA PRO A 42 -24.85 -13.44 7.96
C PRO A 42 -23.99 -12.29 8.48
N GLY A 43 -24.34 -11.06 8.08
CA GLY A 43 -23.67 -9.81 8.48
C GLY A 43 -22.40 -9.46 7.71
N ALA A 44 -21.98 -10.26 6.72
CA ALA A 44 -20.81 -9.95 5.91
C ALA A 44 -20.90 -10.51 4.49
N ALA A 45 -20.24 -9.81 3.56
CA ALA A 45 -20.00 -10.30 2.21
C ALA A 45 -18.61 -9.88 1.75
N ALA A 46 -18.02 -10.58 0.80
CA ALA A 46 -16.72 -10.24 0.24
C ALA A 46 -16.59 -10.62 -1.21
N ARG A 47 -15.81 -9.86 -1.95
CA ARG A 47 -15.31 -10.24 -3.27
C ARG A 47 -14.02 -11.03 -3.09
N CYS A 48 -13.92 -12.17 -3.76
CA CYS A 48 -12.68 -12.92 -3.90
C CYS A 48 -11.96 -12.47 -5.19
N GLY A 49 -10.68 -12.15 -5.07
CA GLY A 49 -9.82 -11.83 -6.20
C GLY A 49 -8.61 -12.74 -6.24
N HIS A 50 -8.05 -12.89 -7.42
CA HIS A 50 -6.78 -13.56 -7.64
C HIS A 50 -5.90 -12.70 -8.53
N TRP A 51 -4.64 -12.56 -8.14
CA TRP A 51 -3.61 -11.87 -8.90
C TRP A 51 -2.37 -12.77 -9.01
N ALA A 52 -1.78 -12.79 -10.20
CA ALA A 52 -0.49 -13.41 -10.45
C ALA A 52 0.41 -12.41 -11.17
N GLY A 53 1.61 -12.21 -10.64
CA GLY A 53 2.58 -11.30 -11.22
C GLY A 53 3.17 -11.82 -12.51
N GLU A 54 3.46 -10.93 -13.44
CA GLU A 54 4.17 -11.27 -14.67
C GLU A 54 5.65 -11.52 -14.37
N PRO A 55 6.23 -12.62 -14.90
CA PRO A 55 7.67 -12.87 -14.76
C PRO A 55 8.51 -11.67 -15.19
N GLY A 56 9.44 -11.26 -14.33
CA GLY A 56 10.31 -10.12 -14.59
C GLY A 56 9.69 -8.75 -14.36
N SER A 57 8.43 -8.64 -13.90
CA SER A 57 7.85 -7.36 -13.50
C SER A 57 8.37 -6.92 -12.12
N LEU A 58 8.41 -5.60 -11.89
CA LEU A 58 8.75 -5.06 -10.57
C LEU A 58 7.67 -5.36 -9.53
N ASP A 59 6.43 -5.60 -9.95
CA ASP A 59 5.31 -5.95 -9.07
C ASP A 59 5.58 -7.18 -8.21
N LEU A 60 6.44 -8.08 -8.71
CA LEU A 60 6.89 -9.27 -7.98
C LEU A 60 7.80 -8.94 -6.78
N ALA A 61 8.43 -7.77 -6.75
CA ALA A 61 9.20 -7.33 -5.59
C ALA A 61 8.29 -6.91 -4.42
N TRP A 62 7.06 -6.49 -4.71
CA TRP A 62 6.14 -5.94 -3.71
C TRP A 62 5.22 -6.98 -3.07
N GLY A 63 5.60 -8.26 -3.10
CA GLY A 63 4.88 -9.32 -2.41
C GLY A 63 4.97 -10.69 -3.05
N ALA A 64 4.13 -11.63 -2.58
CA ALA A 64 4.05 -12.97 -3.14
C ALA A 64 3.67 -12.93 -4.63
N ALA A 65 4.22 -13.85 -5.42
CA ALA A 65 3.97 -13.93 -6.85
C ALA A 65 2.51 -14.24 -7.20
N ARG A 66 1.81 -14.92 -6.32
CA ARG A 66 0.37 -15.17 -6.45
C ARG A 66 -0.35 -14.72 -5.18
N ARG A 67 -1.33 -13.84 -5.32
CA ARG A 67 -2.08 -13.29 -4.20
C ARG A 67 -3.56 -13.63 -4.36
N PHE A 68 -4.11 -14.29 -3.36
CA PHE A 68 -5.54 -14.52 -3.22
C PHE A 68 -6.07 -13.45 -2.29
N ARG A 69 -6.94 -12.59 -2.78
CA ARG A 69 -7.41 -11.41 -2.04
C ARG A 69 -8.88 -11.56 -1.68
N LEU A 70 -9.20 -11.34 -0.42
CA LEU A 70 -10.56 -11.18 0.06
C LEU A 70 -10.78 -9.70 0.36
N GLU A 71 -11.80 -9.09 -0.23
CA GLU A 71 -12.22 -7.72 0.04
C GLU A 71 -13.51 -7.73 0.88
N PRO A 72 -13.39 -7.78 2.22
CA PRO A 72 -14.53 -7.96 3.09
C PRO A 72 -15.31 -6.67 3.30
N GLN A 73 -16.62 -6.81 3.31
CA GLN A 73 -17.58 -5.80 3.74
C GLN A 73 -18.38 -6.40 4.91
N VAL A 74 -18.19 -5.84 6.11
CA VAL A 74 -18.78 -6.36 7.33
C VAL A 74 -19.67 -5.29 7.96
N ALA A 75 -20.93 -5.65 8.20
CA ALA A 75 -21.97 -4.79 8.75
C ALA A 75 -22.49 -5.29 10.10
N GLY A 76 -23.22 -4.44 10.81
CA GLY A 76 -23.87 -4.79 12.07
C GLY A 76 -22.95 -4.72 13.30
N PRO A 77 -23.50 -5.04 14.49
CA PRO A 77 -22.79 -4.88 15.76
C PRO A 77 -21.76 -5.97 16.04
N ASP A 78 -21.95 -7.18 15.49
CA ASP A 78 -21.05 -8.33 15.68
C ASP A 78 -20.03 -8.43 14.53
N VAL A 79 -19.15 -7.42 14.43
CA VAL A 79 -18.11 -7.36 13.39
C VAL A 79 -17.17 -8.55 13.47
N ARG A 80 -16.72 -8.91 14.69
CA ARG A 80 -15.80 -10.03 14.90
C ARG A 80 -16.41 -11.35 14.43
N GLY A 81 -17.60 -11.67 14.89
CA GLY A 81 -18.22 -12.96 14.55
C GLY A 81 -18.64 -13.03 13.06
N ALA A 82 -19.05 -11.91 12.44
CA ALA A 82 -19.36 -11.88 11.02
C ALA A 82 -18.10 -12.07 10.17
N LEU A 83 -17.00 -11.41 10.53
CA LEU A 83 -15.70 -11.57 9.86
C LEU A 83 -15.13 -12.98 10.05
N ASP A 84 -15.23 -13.55 11.25
CA ASP A 84 -14.81 -14.92 11.55
C ASP A 84 -15.51 -15.95 10.65
N ARG A 85 -16.84 -15.87 10.54
CA ARG A 85 -17.62 -16.71 9.62
C ARG A 85 -17.20 -16.54 8.15
N LEU A 86 -16.93 -15.30 7.75
CA LEU A 86 -16.50 -15.00 6.38
C LEU A 86 -15.10 -15.56 6.09
N LEU A 87 -14.15 -15.43 7.01
CA LEU A 87 -12.80 -15.97 6.88
C LEU A 87 -12.79 -17.50 6.88
N THR A 88 -13.64 -18.15 7.71
CA THR A 88 -13.85 -19.59 7.67
C THR A 88 -14.33 -20.04 6.28
N ARG A 89 -15.33 -19.35 5.73
CA ARG A 89 -15.86 -19.66 4.39
C ARG A 89 -14.82 -19.41 3.30
N TRP A 90 -14.00 -18.38 3.44
CA TRP A 90 -12.93 -18.10 2.49
C TRP A 90 -11.81 -19.14 2.54
N ARG A 91 -11.42 -19.60 3.71
CA ARG A 91 -10.47 -20.70 3.85
C ARG A 91 -10.94 -21.96 3.12
N GLU A 92 -12.23 -22.32 3.26
CA GLU A 92 -12.84 -23.44 2.52
C GLU A 92 -12.76 -23.21 0.99
N HIS A 93 -13.01 -21.98 0.54
CA HIS A 93 -12.91 -21.60 -0.87
C HIS A 93 -11.46 -21.75 -1.36
N LEU A 94 -10.47 -21.25 -0.61
CA LEU A 94 -9.04 -21.35 -0.95
C LEU A 94 -8.58 -22.81 -1.04
N ALA A 95 -9.08 -23.68 -0.18
CA ALA A 95 -8.75 -25.11 -0.21
C ALA A 95 -9.17 -25.80 -1.52
N GLY A 96 -10.15 -25.24 -2.22
CA GLY A 96 -10.58 -25.70 -3.56
C GLY A 96 -9.79 -25.11 -4.73
N LEU A 97 -8.92 -24.13 -4.49
CA LEU A 97 -8.17 -23.47 -5.55
C LEU A 97 -6.78 -24.08 -5.73
N PRO A 98 -6.29 -24.23 -6.98
CA PRO A 98 -4.97 -24.78 -7.24
C PRO A 98 -3.86 -23.81 -6.81
N GLY A 99 -2.77 -24.38 -6.29
CA GLY A 99 -1.52 -23.65 -6.01
C GLY A 99 -1.52 -22.79 -4.75
N THR A 100 -2.56 -22.82 -3.91
CA THR A 100 -2.63 -22.07 -2.65
C THR A 100 -1.58 -22.50 -1.62
N GLY A 101 -1.06 -23.73 -1.72
CA GLY A 101 -0.02 -24.27 -0.86
C GLY A 101 1.41 -24.02 -1.35
N GLU A 102 1.60 -23.40 -2.51
CA GLU A 102 2.94 -23.04 -3.01
C GLU A 102 3.56 -21.94 -2.14
N ASP A 103 4.87 -22.00 -1.91
CA ASP A 103 5.59 -21.10 -0.99
C ASP A 103 5.45 -19.61 -1.36
N ASP A 104 5.42 -19.30 -2.67
CA ASP A 104 5.32 -17.92 -3.16
C ASP A 104 3.87 -17.47 -3.40
N THR A 105 3.02 -17.79 -2.42
CA THR A 105 1.60 -17.40 -2.42
C THR A 105 1.21 -16.69 -1.14
N ALA A 106 0.21 -15.83 -1.21
CA ALA A 106 -0.36 -15.15 -0.04
C ALA A 106 -1.88 -15.11 -0.10
N ALA A 107 -2.51 -15.33 1.06
CA ALA A 107 -3.88 -14.92 1.32
C ALA A 107 -3.87 -13.51 1.90
N VAL A 108 -4.56 -12.54 1.26
CA VAL A 108 -4.48 -11.12 1.60
C VAL A 108 -5.86 -10.56 1.92
N VAL A 109 -5.97 -9.89 3.05
CA VAL A 109 -7.21 -9.21 3.50
C VAL A 109 -6.90 -7.75 3.80
N PRO A 110 -7.33 -6.78 2.97
CA PRO A 110 -7.29 -5.38 3.34
C PRO A 110 -8.34 -5.08 4.39
N TRP A 111 -7.94 -4.42 5.46
CA TRP A 111 -8.84 -4.06 6.54
C TRP A 111 -8.62 -2.60 6.96
N PRO A 112 -9.68 -1.81 7.23
CA PRO A 112 -9.51 -0.44 7.71
C PRO A 112 -8.67 -0.41 8.99
N SER A 113 -7.57 0.33 9.02
CA SER A 113 -6.61 0.28 10.13
C SER A 113 -7.20 0.70 11.48
N ARG A 114 -8.27 1.51 11.48
CA ARG A 114 -8.96 1.95 12.70
C ARG A 114 -10.04 0.99 13.19
N ASP A 115 -10.33 -0.04 12.43
CA ASP A 115 -11.36 -1.01 12.77
C ASP A 115 -10.82 -2.17 13.61
N ILE A 116 -10.56 -1.89 14.86
CA ILE A 116 -10.00 -2.87 15.80
C ILE A 116 -10.96 -4.05 16.09
N ALA A 117 -12.25 -3.90 15.81
CA ALA A 117 -13.23 -4.96 16.06
C ALA A 117 -12.99 -6.23 15.22
N GLY A 118 -12.37 -6.09 14.04
CA GLY A 118 -12.01 -7.22 13.17
C GLY A 118 -10.66 -7.87 13.49
N HIS A 119 -9.75 -7.18 14.18
CA HIS A 119 -8.36 -7.63 14.33
C HIS A 119 -8.24 -9.03 14.96
N ARG A 120 -9.07 -9.33 15.97
CA ARG A 120 -9.00 -10.63 16.64
C ARG A 120 -9.40 -11.78 15.71
N ALA A 121 -10.41 -11.60 14.86
CA ALA A 121 -10.79 -12.62 13.88
C ALA A 121 -9.65 -12.85 12.87
N LEU A 122 -9.00 -11.77 12.37
CA LEU A 122 -7.87 -11.89 11.45
C LEU A 122 -6.71 -12.70 12.08
N LEU A 123 -6.34 -12.38 13.32
CA LEU A 123 -5.29 -13.12 14.05
C LEU A 123 -5.66 -14.60 14.31
N ASP A 124 -6.90 -14.86 14.71
CA ASP A 124 -7.38 -16.22 14.98
C ASP A 124 -7.32 -17.11 13.73
N HIS A 125 -7.47 -16.50 12.54
CA HIS A 125 -7.31 -17.16 11.24
C HIS A 125 -5.86 -17.19 10.71
N GLY A 126 -4.87 -16.80 11.52
CA GLY A 126 -3.45 -16.87 11.16
C GLY A 126 -2.96 -15.74 10.24
N LEU A 127 -3.80 -14.71 10.01
CA LEU A 127 -3.41 -13.52 9.26
C LEU A 127 -2.62 -12.58 10.18
N ILE A 128 -1.55 -11.99 9.66
CA ILE A 128 -0.73 -11.00 10.37
C ILE A 128 -0.71 -9.66 9.63
N PRO A 129 -0.66 -8.50 10.32
CA PRO A 129 -0.58 -7.21 9.66
C PRO A 129 0.82 -7.01 9.09
N LEU A 130 0.96 -6.89 7.77
CA LEU A 130 2.26 -6.74 7.11
C LEU A 130 2.47 -5.37 6.49
N ALA A 131 1.55 -4.92 5.62
CA ALA A 131 1.69 -3.65 4.95
C ALA A 131 0.63 -2.64 5.38
N ILE A 132 1.02 -1.40 5.50
CA ILE A 132 0.15 -0.27 5.81
C ILE A 132 0.02 0.63 4.59
N ILE A 133 -1.21 0.95 4.22
CA ILE A 133 -1.49 2.07 3.32
C ILE A 133 -1.80 3.28 4.20
N ALA A 134 -0.89 4.25 4.19
CA ALA A 134 -1.05 5.47 4.96
C ALA A 134 -1.47 6.64 4.08
N ALA A 135 -2.22 7.58 4.67
CA ALA A 135 -2.78 8.73 3.99
C ALA A 135 -2.35 10.04 4.66
N ARG A 136 -2.03 11.05 3.84
CA ARG A 136 -1.85 12.44 4.23
C ARG A 136 -2.74 13.34 3.39
N THR A 137 -3.58 14.15 4.03
CA THR A 137 -4.39 15.15 3.33
C THR A 137 -3.56 16.40 3.03
N ALA A 138 -3.90 17.11 1.95
CA ALA A 138 -3.36 18.43 1.62
C ALA A 138 -3.61 19.49 2.72
N GLY A 139 -2.94 20.63 2.62
CA GLY A 139 -3.20 21.79 3.49
C GLY A 139 -2.73 21.60 4.94
N ARG A 140 -1.88 20.65 5.24
CA ARG A 140 -1.14 20.66 6.50
C ARG A 140 0.02 21.65 6.31
N ASP A 141 0.08 22.63 7.20
CA ASP A 141 1.12 23.67 7.19
C ASP A 141 2.47 23.05 6.86
N GLY A 142 3.05 23.53 5.74
CA GLY A 142 4.32 23.01 5.26
C GLY A 142 5.37 23.15 6.35
N GLN A 143 5.89 22.01 6.81
CA GLN A 143 7.13 22.10 7.60
C GLN A 143 8.16 22.80 6.73
N ALA A 144 8.83 23.81 7.28
CA ALA A 144 9.93 24.46 6.60
C ALA A 144 10.86 23.37 6.06
N VAL A 145 11.24 23.48 4.77
CA VAL A 145 12.16 22.52 4.16
C VAL A 145 13.43 22.51 5.00
N PRO A 146 13.77 21.39 5.67
CA PRO A 146 14.99 21.33 6.45
C PRO A 146 16.19 21.60 5.53
N SER A 147 16.87 22.71 5.74
CA SER A 147 18.09 23.05 5.01
C SER A 147 19.27 22.77 5.94
N GLY A 148 20.02 21.70 5.66
CA GLY A 148 21.29 21.43 6.32
C GLY A 148 22.46 21.95 5.48
N PRO A 149 23.62 22.27 6.08
CA PRO A 149 24.81 22.61 5.33
C PRO A 149 25.12 21.55 4.26
N GLY A 150 25.37 21.98 3.03
CA GLY A 150 25.70 21.10 1.90
C GLY A 150 24.56 20.22 1.37
N LEU A 151 23.35 20.28 1.94
CA LEU A 151 22.20 19.52 1.45
C LEU A 151 21.49 20.29 0.31
N ARG A 152 21.36 19.64 -0.84
CA ARG A 152 20.62 20.12 -2.00
C ARG A 152 19.61 19.06 -2.44
N ILE A 153 18.38 19.49 -2.66
CA ILE A 153 17.34 18.65 -3.30
C ILE A 153 17.16 19.14 -4.74
N ARG A 154 17.20 18.23 -5.69
CA ARG A 154 16.94 18.52 -7.11
C ARG A 154 16.08 17.49 -7.79
N PRO A 155 15.38 17.83 -8.86
CA PRO A 155 14.76 16.84 -9.72
C PRO A 155 15.80 15.86 -10.29
N ALA A 156 15.41 14.61 -10.45
CA ALA A 156 16.21 13.61 -11.14
C ALA A 156 15.92 13.63 -12.65
N GLY A 157 16.90 13.29 -13.44
CA GLY A 157 16.81 13.16 -14.89
C GLY A 157 17.40 11.84 -15.40
N PRO A 158 17.40 11.61 -16.73
CA PRO A 158 17.90 10.36 -17.31
C PRO A 158 19.33 9.99 -16.93
N ALA A 159 20.19 10.98 -16.68
CA ALA A 159 21.58 10.78 -16.25
C ALA A 159 21.70 10.19 -14.82
N ASP A 160 20.62 10.24 -14.04
CA ASP A 160 20.59 9.76 -12.65
C ASP A 160 20.15 8.31 -12.50
N LEU A 161 19.89 7.63 -13.62
CA LEU A 161 19.32 6.27 -13.65
C LEU A 161 20.03 5.32 -12.68
N ASP A 162 21.36 5.27 -12.72
CA ASP A 162 22.14 4.35 -11.88
C ASP A 162 21.99 4.68 -10.38
N SER A 163 21.97 5.97 -10.02
CA SER A 163 21.80 6.41 -8.64
C SER A 163 20.40 6.07 -8.10
N VAL A 164 19.36 6.27 -8.93
CA VAL A 164 17.97 5.96 -8.57
C VAL A 164 17.80 4.46 -8.38
N VAL A 165 18.32 3.65 -9.30
CA VAL A 165 18.26 2.18 -9.21
C VAL A 165 19.02 1.68 -7.97
N ALA A 166 20.22 2.20 -7.71
CA ALA A 166 20.99 1.79 -6.55
C ALA A 166 20.25 2.05 -5.23
N LEU A 167 19.69 3.27 -5.05
CA LEU A 167 18.91 3.62 -3.86
C LEU A 167 17.58 2.84 -3.77
N GLY A 168 16.90 2.61 -4.89
CA GLY A 168 15.70 1.81 -4.92
C GLY A 168 15.95 0.37 -4.50
N MET A 169 17.05 -0.23 -4.97
CA MET A 169 17.46 -1.58 -4.54
C MET A 169 17.87 -1.63 -3.06
N GLU A 170 18.47 -0.58 -2.50
CA GLU A 170 18.74 -0.51 -1.05
C GLU A 170 17.41 -0.57 -0.26
N THR A 171 16.34 0.07 -0.75
CA THR A 171 15.02 0.00 -0.13
C THR A 171 14.42 -1.40 -0.23
N ILE A 172 14.40 -2.00 -1.42
CA ILE A 172 13.86 -3.37 -1.64
C ILE A 172 14.57 -4.37 -0.70
N ARG A 173 15.91 -4.34 -0.62
CA ARG A 173 16.69 -5.21 0.27
C ARG A 173 16.36 -4.98 1.74
N TYR A 174 16.22 -3.74 2.14
CA TYR A 174 15.91 -3.42 3.53
C TYR A 174 14.49 -3.85 3.90
N ASP A 175 13.51 -3.56 3.07
CA ASP A 175 12.11 -3.90 3.32
C ASP A 175 11.84 -5.42 3.21
N ALA A 176 12.67 -6.17 2.47
CA ALA A 176 12.59 -7.63 2.42
C ALA A 176 12.82 -8.32 3.79
N HIS A 177 13.38 -7.61 4.78
CA HIS A 177 13.50 -8.13 6.16
C HIS A 177 12.16 -8.13 6.92
N PHE A 178 11.10 -7.48 6.41
CA PHE A 178 9.87 -7.23 7.16
C PHE A 178 8.66 -8.04 6.68
N GLY A 179 8.80 -8.82 5.62
CA GLY A 179 7.88 -9.90 5.29
C GLY A 179 7.03 -9.71 4.03
N THR A 180 6.68 -8.49 3.59
CA THR A 180 5.91 -8.32 2.36
C THR A 180 6.81 -8.30 1.13
N VAL A 181 7.81 -7.44 1.14
CA VAL A 181 8.75 -7.25 0.02
C VAL A 181 9.66 -8.47 -0.15
N ILE A 182 9.93 -8.84 -1.40
CA ILE A 182 10.79 -9.96 -1.76
C ILE A 182 11.81 -9.49 -2.81
N GLU A 183 13.11 -9.47 -2.45
CA GLU A 183 14.17 -9.30 -3.45
C GLU A 183 14.24 -10.53 -4.34
N ARG A 184 14.11 -10.34 -5.65
CA ARG A 184 14.19 -11.40 -6.64
C ARG A 184 15.43 -11.22 -7.51
N PRO A 185 15.94 -12.29 -8.17
CA PRO A 185 17.14 -12.19 -9.01
C PRO A 185 17.07 -11.11 -10.10
N ASP A 186 15.87 -10.82 -10.60
CA ASP A 186 15.63 -9.85 -11.68
C ASP A 186 15.11 -8.48 -11.16
N SER A 187 14.93 -8.29 -9.84
CA SER A 187 14.41 -7.03 -9.26
C SER A 187 15.19 -5.81 -9.72
N ALA A 188 16.51 -5.88 -9.77
CA ALA A 188 17.34 -4.76 -10.22
C ALA A 188 17.11 -4.40 -11.70
N ALA A 189 16.96 -5.41 -12.55
CA ALA A 189 16.69 -5.22 -13.97
C ALA A 189 15.27 -4.70 -14.21
N ALA A 190 14.29 -5.19 -13.44
CA ALA A 190 12.90 -4.72 -13.49
C ALA A 190 12.80 -3.26 -13.04
N LEU A 191 13.40 -2.92 -11.89
CA LEU A 191 13.46 -1.55 -11.40
C LEU A 191 14.12 -0.60 -12.40
N ARG A 192 15.25 -1.02 -13.01
CA ARG A 192 15.94 -0.21 -14.01
C ARG A 192 15.05 0.11 -15.20
N ARG A 193 14.31 -0.86 -15.73
CA ARG A 193 13.40 -0.62 -16.86
C ARG A 193 12.31 0.39 -16.50
N GLU A 194 11.69 0.24 -15.34
CA GLU A 194 10.64 1.14 -14.91
C GLU A 194 11.15 2.56 -14.64
N VAL A 195 12.27 2.69 -13.93
CA VAL A 195 12.90 3.98 -13.64
C VAL A 195 13.36 4.67 -14.93
N ALA A 196 13.90 3.94 -15.91
CA ALA A 196 14.32 4.53 -17.20
C ALA A 196 13.13 5.17 -17.93
N VAL A 197 11.99 4.48 -18.00
CA VAL A 197 10.74 5.01 -18.58
C VAL A 197 10.27 6.25 -17.80
N ARG A 198 10.28 6.19 -16.49
CA ARG A 198 9.86 7.30 -15.61
C ARG A 198 10.72 8.54 -15.80
N LEU A 199 12.04 8.39 -15.80
CA LEU A 199 12.97 9.51 -15.92
C LEU A 199 12.99 10.15 -17.32
N ALA A 200 12.60 9.41 -18.35
CA ALA A 200 12.44 9.92 -19.72
C ALA A 200 11.11 10.66 -19.92
N GLY A 201 10.16 10.53 -18.99
CA GLY A 201 8.85 11.18 -19.06
C GLY A 201 8.89 12.68 -18.77
N PRO A 202 7.82 13.41 -19.13
CA PRO A 202 7.72 14.84 -18.83
C PRO A 202 7.55 15.06 -17.33
N ALA A 203 8.40 15.90 -16.74
CA ALA A 203 8.37 16.33 -15.34
C ALA A 203 8.15 15.16 -14.34
N PRO A 204 9.08 14.20 -14.27
CA PRO A 204 8.96 13.10 -13.34
C PRO A 204 8.96 13.62 -11.90
N TRP A 205 8.02 13.10 -11.07
CA TRP A 205 8.05 13.38 -9.63
C TRP A 205 9.09 12.47 -8.95
N THR A 206 10.33 12.77 -9.28
CA THR A 206 11.52 12.07 -8.77
C THR A 206 12.55 13.11 -8.35
N TRP A 207 12.96 13.05 -7.09
CA TRP A 207 13.94 13.99 -6.52
C TRP A 207 15.08 13.23 -5.88
N LEU A 208 16.28 13.80 -6.05
CA LEU A 208 17.49 13.34 -5.39
C LEU A 208 17.94 14.35 -4.34
N ALA A 209 18.41 13.84 -3.23
CA ALA A 209 19.13 14.59 -2.22
C ALA A 209 20.62 14.38 -2.42
N GLU A 210 21.33 15.48 -2.57
CA GLU A 210 22.79 15.52 -2.66
C GLU A 210 23.39 16.17 -1.41
N ARG A 211 24.49 15.60 -0.94
CA ARG A 211 25.32 16.22 0.10
C ARG A 211 26.77 16.13 -0.31
N ASP A 212 27.46 17.28 -0.31
CA ASP A 212 28.87 17.38 -0.70
C ASP A 212 29.17 16.72 -2.05
N GLY A 213 28.27 16.90 -3.03
CA GLY A 213 28.39 16.35 -4.37
C GLY A 213 28.02 14.88 -4.53
N SER A 214 27.62 14.20 -3.45
CA SER A 214 27.22 12.78 -3.49
C SER A 214 25.72 12.63 -3.34
N VAL A 215 25.08 11.74 -4.12
CA VAL A 215 23.67 11.38 -3.98
C VAL A 215 23.49 10.52 -2.72
N VAL A 216 22.70 11.04 -1.76
CA VAL A 216 22.46 10.41 -0.45
C VAL A 216 21.01 10.06 -0.18
N GLY A 217 20.09 10.48 -1.05
CA GLY A 217 18.66 10.17 -0.88
C GLY A 217 17.89 10.27 -2.19
N LEU A 218 16.76 9.61 -2.20
CA LEU A 218 15.82 9.50 -3.32
C LEU A 218 14.38 9.58 -2.78
N LEU A 219 13.53 10.27 -3.50
CA LEU A 219 12.08 10.13 -3.41
C LEU A 219 11.51 10.09 -4.82
N TYR A 220 10.64 9.12 -5.12
CA TYR A 220 9.82 9.20 -6.30
C TYR A 220 8.35 8.87 -6.03
N ALA A 221 7.47 9.49 -6.81
CA ALA A 221 6.04 9.42 -6.64
C ALA A 221 5.32 9.38 -7.99
N GLN A 222 4.08 8.91 -7.95
CA GLN A 222 3.14 8.94 -9.06
C GLN A 222 2.22 10.15 -8.90
N ARG A 223 2.06 10.90 -9.99
CA ARG A 223 1.10 12.00 -10.08
C ARG A 223 -0.33 11.46 -10.16
N PRO A 224 -1.36 12.31 -10.00
CA PRO A 224 -2.75 11.87 -10.05
C PRO A 224 -3.15 11.13 -11.34
N ASP A 225 -2.57 11.49 -12.48
CA ASP A 225 -2.79 10.83 -13.76
C ASP A 225 -2.18 9.41 -13.84
N GLN A 226 -1.28 9.06 -12.93
CA GLN A 226 -0.61 7.76 -12.81
C GLN A 226 -1.10 6.92 -11.64
N ALA A 227 -1.68 7.57 -10.60
CA ALA A 227 -2.11 6.95 -9.35
C ALA A 227 -3.55 6.39 -9.38
N GLY A 228 -4.15 6.21 -10.57
CA GLY A 228 -5.53 5.75 -10.72
C GLY A 228 -5.80 4.38 -10.11
N TRP A 229 -4.79 3.51 -10.03
CA TRP A 229 -4.92 2.16 -9.46
C TRP A 229 -5.14 2.17 -7.93
N ILE A 230 -4.62 3.18 -7.21
CA ILE A 230 -4.74 3.29 -5.75
C ILE A 230 -5.81 4.30 -5.32
N ALA A 231 -6.23 5.19 -6.22
CA ALA A 231 -7.22 6.21 -5.94
C ALA A 231 -8.54 5.67 -5.34
N PRO A 232 -9.05 4.48 -5.73
CA PRO A 232 -10.27 3.90 -5.15
C PRO A 232 -10.16 3.56 -3.65
N LEU A 233 -8.98 3.56 -3.06
CA LEU A 233 -8.77 3.26 -1.63
C LEU A 233 -9.07 4.45 -0.71
N THR A 234 -9.40 5.60 -1.26
CA THR A 234 -9.73 6.80 -0.46
C THR A 234 -10.85 7.61 -1.11
N ARG A 235 -11.56 8.40 -0.31
CA ARG A 235 -12.66 9.24 -0.79
C ARG A 235 -12.20 10.55 -1.43
N PRO A 236 -11.24 11.31 -0.87
CA PRO A 236 -10.78 12.56 -1.49
C PRO A 236 -10.03 12.32 -2.79
N ALA A 237 -10.18 13.24 -3.74
CA ALA A 237 -9.49 13.26 -5.03
C ALA A 237 -9.12 14.71 -5.38
N PRO A 238 -8.07 14.96 -6.17
CA PRO A 238 -7.15 13.99 -6.77
C PRO A 238 -6.21 13.29 -5.79
N VAL A 239 -5.78 12.06 -6.13
CA VAL A 239 -4.87 11.22 -5.33
C VAL A 239 -3.48 11.19 -5.98
N ALA A 240 -2.43 11.33 -5.19
CA ALA A 240 -1.07 11.00 -5.59
C ALA A 240 -0.56 9.80 -4.78
N TYR A 241 0.45 9.12 -5.30
CA TYR A 241 1.04 7.98 -4.62
C TYR A 241 2.56 8.19 -4.45
N LEU A 242 3.02 8.22 -3.19
CA LEU A 242 4.44 8.24 -2.89
C LEU A 242 4.93 6.79 -2.87
N GLU A 243 5.67 6.42 -3.90
CA GLU A 243 5.99 5.04 -4.20
C GLU A 243 7.22 4.56 -3.46
N LEU A 244 8.28 5.38 -3.41
CA LEU A 244 9.52 5.01 -2.76
C LEU A 244 10.27 6.23 -2.21
N MET A 245 10.86 6.05 -1.03
CA MET A 245 11.84 6.98 -0.49
C MET A 245 12.99 6.22 0.18
N ALA A 246 14.20 6.59 -0.17
CA ALA A 246 15.43 6.03 0.36
C ALA A 246 16.35 7.14 0.89
N VAL A 247 17.04 6.85 1.99
CA VAL A 247 18.16 7.67 2.49
C VAL A 247 19.28 6.72 2.88
N ARG A 248 20.47 6.94 2.31
CA ARG A 248 21.66 6.13 2.62
C ARG A 248 21.89 6.06 4.12
N PRO A 249 22.30 4.92 4.67
CA PRO A 249 22.48 4.73 6.12
C PRO A 249 23.33 5.83 6.78
N GLY A 250 24.45 6.22 6.17
CA GLY A 250 25.34 7.25 6.70
C GLY A 250 24.81 8.69 6.65
N ALA A 251 23.64 8.91 5.97
CA ALA A 251 23.00 10.22 5.88
C ALA A 251 21.67 10.28 6.66
N ARG A 252 21.28 9.20 7.32
CA ARG A 252 20.05 9.15 8.15
C ARG A 252 20.22 10.02 9.40
N GLY A 253 19.10 10.47 9.96
CA GLY A 253 19.09 11.32 11.16
C GLY A 253 19.51 12.78 10.92
N ALA A 254 19.94 13.13 9.70
CA ALA A 254 20.44 14.46 9.35
C ALA A 254 19.43 15.29 8.51
N GLY A 255 18.12 15.00 8.62
CA GLY A 255 17.05 15.78 7.99
C GLY A 255 16.82 15.50 6.49
N VAL A 256 17.61 14.62 5.85
CA VAL A 256 17.51 14.34 4.39
C VAL A 256 16.13 13.88 3.98
N GLY A 257 15.59 12.88 4.69
CA GLY A 257 14.25 12.35 4.40
C GLY A 257 13.15 13.39 4.57
N ALA A 258 13.22 14.20 5.62
CA ALA A 258 12.26 15.29 5.86
C ALA A 258 12.34 16.38 4.76
N ALA A 259 13.54 16.71 4.27
CA ALA A 259 13.71 17.64 3.17
C ALA A 259 13.12 17.11 1.86
N LEU A 260 13.35 15.83 1.53
CA LEU A 260 12.74 15.17 0.37
C LEU A 260 11.20 15.17 0.47
N ALA A 261 10.66 14.78 1.62
CA ALA A 261 9.23 14.76 1.86
C ALA A 261 8.61 16.17 1.74
N ALA A 262 9.26 17.21 2.27
CA ALA A 262 8.78 18.58 2.19
C ALA A 262 8.74 19.10 0.73
N VAL A 263 9.77 18.82 -0.08
CA VAL A 263 9.77 19.18 -1.51
C VAL A 263 8.65 18.45 -2.26
N TYR A 264 8.47 17.17 -2.01
CA TYR A 264 7.37 16.40 -2.59
C TYR A 264 6.00 16.96 -2.17
N HIS A 265 5.79 17.23 -0.89
CA HIS A 265 4.50 17.76 -0.40
C HIS A 265 4.18 19.12 -1.04
N ALA A 266 5.19 20.01 -1.18
CA ALA A 266 4.99 21.28 -1.87
C ALA A 266 4.60 21.09 -3.35
N ALA A 267 5.21 20.13 -4.04
CA ALA A 267 4.86 19.81 -5.42
C ALA A 267 3.43 19.21 -5.53
N ALA A 268 3.05 18.35 -4.59
CA ALA A 268 1.72 17.77 -4.53
C ALA A 268 0.63 18.82 -4.25
N ASP A 269 0.88 19.71 -3.28
CA ASP A 269 -0.03 20.82 -2.95
C ASP A 269 -0.17 21.79 -4.13
N ALA A 270 0.92 22.13 -4.82
CA ALA A 270 0.91 22.98 -6.03
C ALA A 270 0.14 22.32 -7.20
N ALA A 271 0.13 20.99 -7.27
CA ALA A 271 -0.65 20.22 -8.25
C ALA A 271 -2.11 20.00 -7.83
N GLY A 272 -2.58 20.55 -6.71
CA GLY A 272 -3.94 20.40 -6.22
C GLY A 272 -4.29 18.99 -5.73
N VAL A 273 -3.29 18.19 -5.31
CA VAL A 273 -3.51 16.85 -4.75
C VAL A 273 -4.29 16.96 -3.45
N ALA A 274 -5.42 16.29 -3.35
CA ALA A 274 -6.24 16.30 -2.14
C ALA A 274 -5.72 15.33 -1.07
N VAL A 275 -5.14 14.21 -1.49
CA VAL A 275 -4.56 13.20 -0.59
C VAL A 275 -3.39 12.49 -1.26
N THR A 276 -2.33 12.26 -0.50
CA THR A 276 -1.26 11.35 -0.87
C THR A 276 -1.40 10.04 -0.11
N LEU A 277 -1.31 8.93 -0.83
CA LEU A 277 -1.19 7.59 -0.26
C LEU A 277 0.25 7.08 -0.40
N LEU A 278 0.67 6.22 0.51
CA LEU A 278 1.93 5.48 0.43
C LEU A 278 1.78 4.13 1.13
N HIS A 279 2.64 3.18 0.76
CA HIS A 279 2.79 1.93 1.51
C HIS A 279 4.03 1.98 2.39
N TYR A 280 3.97 1.27 3.53
CA TYR A 280 5.15 0.92 4.30
C TYR A 280 4.95 -0.40 5.04
N GLU A 281 6.05 -1.11 5.29
CA GLU A 281 6.05 -2.34 6.06
C GLU A 281 5.75 -2.06 7.54
N GLN A 282 4.75 -2.73 8.10
CA GLN A 282 4.31 -2.54 9.49
C GLN A 282 5.45 -2.73 10.48
N MET A 283 6.33 -3.70 10.21
CA MET A 283 7.44 -4.06 11.09
C MET A 283 8.72 -3.24 10.84
N ASN A 284 8.74 -2.37 9.82
CA ASN A 284 9.88 -1.49 9.55
C ASN A 284 9.97 -0.39 10.63
N PRO A 285 10.99 -0.44 11.52
CA PRO A 285 11.08 0.47 12.65
C PRO A 285 11.38 1.93 12.25
N LEU A 286 11.80 2.16 11.01
CA LEU A 286 12.10 3.49 10.49
C LEU A 286 10.89 4.15 9.85
N SER A 287 9.99 3.38 9.22
CA SER A 287 8.92 3.92 8.37
C SER A 287 7.78 4.51 9.18
N ALA A 288 7.19 3.77 10.12
CA ALA A 288 6.02 4.23 10.86
C ALA A 288 6.28 5.54 11.65
N PRO A 289 7.36 5.68 12.44
CA PRO A 289 7.66 6.94 13.12
C PRO A 289 7.93 8.10 12.16
N PHE A 290 8.68 7.82 11.08
CA PHE A 290 9.01 8.85 10.08
C PHE A 290 7.75 9.38 9.40
N TRP A 291 6.93 8.49 8.83
CA TRP A 291 5.73 8.91 8.09
C TRP A 291 4.68 9.56 8.99
N SER A 292 4.57 9.11 10.25
CA SER A 292 3.71 9.78 11.24
C SER A 292 4.14 11.23 11.48
N GLN A 293 5.46 11.49 11.61
CA GLN A 293 6.00 12.85 11.74
C GLN A 293 5.77 13.69 10.47
N GLN A 294 5.73 13.06 9.28
CA GLN A 294 5.39 13.73 8.02
C GLN A 294 3.87 13.93 7.84
N GLY A 295 3.06 13.58 8.84
CA GLY A 295 1.61 13.79 8.83
C GLY A 295 0.80 12.68 8.17
N TYR A 296 1.42 11.56 7.82
CA TYR A 296 0.70 10.37 7.36
C TYR A 296 0.12 9.59 8.54
N ARG A 297 -1.01 8.96 8.30
CA ARG A 297 -1.63 8.06 9.26
C ARG A 297 -2.15 6.80 8.56
N PRO A 298 -2.14 5.64 9.23
CA PRO A 298 -2.72 4.42 8.68
C PRO A 298 -4.17 4.62 8.23
N LEU A 299 -4.50 4.15 7.03
CA LEU A 299 -5.85 4.10 6.48
C LEU A 299 -6.31 2.66 6.27
N TRP A 300 -5.45 1.86 5.63
CA TRP A 300 -5.66 0.43 5.44
C TRP A 300 -4.47 -0.35 5.96
N THR A 301 -4.75 -1.57 6.42
CA THR A 301 -3.74 -2.57 6.76
C THR A 301 -4.01 -3.80 5.90
N ASP A 302 -3.03 -4.24 5.13
CA ASP A 302 -3.07 -5.54 4.47
C ASP A 302 -2.60 -6.62 5.46
N TRP A 303 -3.50 -7.54 5.71
CA TRP A 303 -3.27 -8.70 6.55
C TRP A 303 -2.99 -9.90 5.67
N GLU A 304 -1.94 -10.67 5.98
CA GLU A 304 -1.50 -11.77 5.12
C GLU A 304 -1.25 -13.05 5.90
N ALA A 305 -1.51 -14.18 5.22
CA ALA A 305 -1.00 -15.51 5.60
C ALA A 305 -0.19 -16.06 4.41
N ARG A 306 0.98 -16.62 4.68
CA ARG A 306 1.89 -17.20 3.68
C ARG A 306 2.35 -18.59 4.12
N PRO A 307 2.30 -19.60 3.23
CA PRO A 307 1.58 -19.59 1.94
C PRO A 307 0.08 -19.33 2.13
N ALA A 308 -0.68 -19.12 1.05
CA ALA A 308 -2.11 -18.81 1.16
C ALA A 308 -2.90 -19.88 1.91
N ALA A 309 -2.51 -21.16 1.81
CA ALA A 309 -3.10 -22.28 2.52
C ALA A 309 -2.76 -22.32 4.03
N ALA A 310 -1.88 -21.45 4.54
CA ALA A 310 -1.52 -21.40 5.96
C ALA A 310 -2.59 -20.73 6.84
N MET A 311 -3.67 -20.20 6.25
CA MET A 311 -4.84 -19.77 7.01
C MET A 311 -5.39 -20.89 7.89
N ARG A 312 -5.72 -20.55 9.15
CA ARG A 312 -6.21 -21.48 10.17
C ARG A 312 -7.73 -21.50 10.28
#